data_1021c1a1ab7dafcee26d4ca39ac629c8
#
_entry.id   1021c1a1ab7dafcee26d4ca39ac629c8
#
_cell.length_a   1.000
_cell.length_b   1.000
_cell.length_c   1.000
_cell.angle_alpha   90.00
_cell.angle_beta   90.00
_cell.angle_gamma   90.00
#
_symmetry.space_group_name_H-M   'P 1'
#
loop_
_entity.id
_entity.type
_entity.pdbx_description
1 polymer ?
#
loop_
_entity_poly.entity_id
_entity_poly.type
_entity_poly.pdbx_seq_one_letter_code
_entity_poly.pdbx_strand_id
1 'polypeptide(L)'
;MATSLPQTLGALRPSEFTPARLARSVKDELRENLIARLRDSAKTGARSKENPAPLFPGIVGYEDTVIPQLVNAVLSRHNFILLGLRGQAKSRILRALTTLLDPHCPYVAGSELRDNP
;
A
#
# COMPACT_ATOMS: atom_id res chain seq x y z
N MET A 1 -21.36 8.24 -5.54
CA MET A 1 -21.63 7.49 -6.80
C MET A 1 -20.58 6.43 -6.96
N ALA A 2 -20.98 5.19 -7.08
CA ALA A 2 -20.06 4.13 -7.42
C ALA A 2 -19.64 4.32 -8.88
N THR A 3 -18.42 4.74 -9.13
CA THR A 3 -17.85 4.77 -10.48
C THR A 3 -17.71 3.33 -10.93
N SER A 4 -18.42 2.93 -11.98
CA SER A 4 -18.31 1.56 -12.50
C SER A 4 -16.88 1.34 -12.99
N LEU A 5 -16.26 0.24 -12.55
CA LEU A 5 -14.93 -0.13 -13.00
C LEU A 5 -14.92 -0.40 -14.51
N PRO A 6 -13.89 0.02 -15.25
CA PRO A 6 -13.80 -0.24 -16.68
C PRO A 6 -13.76 -1.73 -16.99
N GLN A 7 -14.56 -2.16 -17.96
CA GLN A 7 -14.71 -3.56 -18.36
C GLN A 7 -14.04 -3.86 -19.71
N THR A 8 -13.56 -2.86 -20.41
CA THR A 8 -12.90 -3.00 -21.70
C THR A 8 -11.61 -2.18 -21.74
N LEU A 9 -10.70 -2.56 -22.64
CA LEU A 9 -9.44 -1.82 -22.83
C LEU A 9 -9.71 -0.37 -23.27
N GLY A 10 -10.73 -0.15 -24.10
CA GLY A 10 -11.12 1.20 -24.53
C GLY A 10 -11.62 2.09 -23.39
N ALA A 11 -12.30 1.51 -22.40
CA ALA A 11 -12.74 2.22 -21.22
C ALA A 11 -11.60 2.38 -20.18
N LEU A 12 -10.65 1.44 -20.17
CA LEU A 12 -9.51 1.46 -19.25
C LEU A 12 -8.55 2.62 -19.56
N ARG A 13 -8.23 2.85 -20.82
CA ARG A 13 -7.24 3.85 -21.25
C ARG A 13 -7.50 5.28 -20.76
N PRO A 14 -8.73 5.81 -20.82
CA PRO A 14 -9.03 7.16 -20.31
C PRO A 14 -9.29 7.18 -18.79
N SER A 15 -9.26 6.04 -18.11
CA SER A 15 -9.51 5.95 -16.67
C SER A 15 -8.27 6.31 -15.85
N GLU A 16 -8.39 6.21 -14.52
CA GLU A 16 -7.27 6.37 -13.59
C GLU A 16 -6.17 5.31 -13.76
N PHE A 17 -6.45 4.19 -14.43
CA PHE A 17 -5.51 3.11 -14.69
C PHE A 17 -4.67 3.40 -15.94
N THR A 18 -3.87 4.46 -15.89
CA THR A 18 -2.99 4.85 -17.00
C THR A 18 -1.89 3.82 -17.23
N PRO A 19 -1.32 3.72 -18.44
CA PRO A 19 -0.20 2.82 -18.71
C PRO A 19 0.99 3.04 -17.76
N ALA A 20 1.29 4.30 -17.41
CA ALA A 20 2.34 4.63 -16.46
C ALA A 20 2.04 4.07 -15.06
N ARG A 21 0.79 4.15 -14.61
CA ARG A 21 0.36 3.59 -13.32
C ARG A 21 0.43 2.07 -13.30
N LEU A 22 0.00 1.42 -14.37
CA LEU A 22 0.01 -0.05 -14.50
C LEU A 22 1.44 -0.62 -14.62
N ALA A 23 2.37 0.16 -15.15
CA ALA A 23 3.76 -0.25 -15.30
C ALA A 23 4.60 -0.11 -14.02
N ARG A 24 4.05 0.48 -12.95
CA ARG A 24 4.77 0.62 -11.67
C ARG A 24 5.12 -0.74 -11.09
N SER A 25 6.32 -0.83 -10.51
CA SER A 25 6.66 -1.97 -9.67
C SER A 25 5.87 -1.96 -8.36
N VAL A 26 5.74 -3.11 -7.72
CA VAL A 26 5.09 -3.20 -6.39
C VAL A 26 5.79 -2.29 -5.37
N LYS A 27 7.11 -2.17 -5.44
CA LYS A 27 7.87 -1.28 -4.56
C LYS A 27 7.53 0.20 -4.77
N ASP A 28 7.35 0.60 -6.02
CA ASP A 28 6.96 1.97 -6.36
C ASP A 28 5.52 2.27 -5.91
N GLU A 29 4.62 1.34 -6.13
CA GLU A 29 3.22 1.45 -5.70
C GLU A 29 3.12 1.57 -4.17
N LEU A 30 3.81 0.72 -3.42
CA LEU A 30 3.86 0.78 -1.96
C LEU A 30 4.41 2.12 -1.48
N ARG A 31 5.49 2.60 -2.11
CA ARG A 31 6.13 3.87 -1.76
C ARG A 31 5.21 5.06 -2.00
N GLU A 32 4.62 5.15 -3.17
CA GLU A 32 3.72 6.26 -3.54
C GLU A 32 2.49 6.31 -2.65
N ASN A 33 1.87 5.17 -2.39
CA ASN A 33 0.69 5.09 -1.54
C ASN A 33 1.01 5.37 -0.07
N LEU A 34 2.19 4.97 0.40
CA LEU A 34 2.65 5.32 1.74
C LEU A 34 2.88 6.83 1.88
N ILE A 35 3.51 7.46 0.90
CA ILE A 35 3.71 8.93 0.88
C ILE A 35 2.36 9.65 0.92
N ALA A 36 1.39 9.21 0.12
CA ALA A 36 0.05 9.78 0.10
C ALA A 36 -0.62 9.68 1.48
N ARG A 37 -0.55 8.52 2.11
CA ARG A 37 -1.11 8.28 3.45
C ARG A 37 -0.44 9.13 4.52
N LEU A 38 0.88 9.28 4.47
CA LEU A 38 1.62 10.15 5.40
C LEU A 38 1.25 11.62 5.23
N ARG A 39 1.08 12.09 3.99
CA ARG A 39 0.65 13.46 3.70
C ARG A 39 -0.77 13.73 4.18
N ASP A 40 -1.69 12.80 3.98
CA ASP A 40 -3.06 12.94 4.46
C ASP A 40 -3.13 12.96 5.99
N SER A 41 -2.37 12.12 6.66
CA SER A 41 -2.26 12.13 8.12
C SER A 41 -1.70 13.46 8.65
N ALA A 42 -0.76 14.07 7.93
CA ALA A 42 -0.21 15.37 8.31
C ALA A 42 -1.23 16.50 8.12
N LYS A 43 -2.05 16.45 7.05
CA LYS A 43 -3.08 17.47 6.77
C LYS A 43 -4.25 17.43 7.76
N THR A 44 -4.66 16.25 8.17
CA THR A 44 -5.80 16.07 9.07
C THR A 44 -5.47 16.32 10.54
N GLY A 45 -4.21 16.64 10.86
CA GLY A 45 -3.77 16.81 12.25
C GLY A 45 -3.85 15.52 13.08
N ALA A 46 -4.05 14.38 12.41
CA ALA A 46 -4.18 13.06 13.03
C ALA A 46 -2.91 12.60 13.76
N ARG A 47 -1.83 13.37 13.66
CA ARG A 47 -0.57 13.20 14.41
C ARG A 47 -0.44 14.20 15.56
N SER A 48 -1.48 14.37 16.37
CA SER A 48 -1.26 15.00 17.66
C SER A 48 -0.37 14.08 18.49
N LYS A 49 0.58 14.67 19.22
CA LYS A 49 1.53 13.91 20.06
C LYS A 49 0.82 12.98 21.07
N GLU A 50 -0.46 13.23 21.34
CA GLU A 50 -1.23 12.52 22.35
C GLU A 50 -1.99 11.29 21.78
N ASN A 51 -2.28 11.25 20.49
CA ASN A 51 -2.99 10.11 19.90
C ASN A 51 -2.78 10.04 18.38
N PRO A 52 -1.61 9.61 17.91
CA PRO A 52 -1.37 9.49 16.48
C PRO A 52 -2.29 8.42 15.88
N ALA A 53 -3.04 8.79 14.84
CA ALA A 53 -3.78 7.79 14.07
C ALA A 53 -2.81 6.71 13.59
N PRO A 54 -3.09 5.43 13.81
CA PRO A 54 -2.17 4.36 13.48
C PRO A 54 -2.00 4.29 11.96
N LEU A 55 -0.74 4.33 11.50
CA LEU A 55 -0.41 4.15 10.08
C LEU A 55 -0.84 2.76 9.60
N PHE A 56 -0.72 1.77 10.47
CA PHE A 56 -1.16 0.41 10.25
C PHE A 56 -2.16 0.01 11.36
N PRO A 57 -3.47 0.11 11.09
CA PRO A 57 -4.49 -0.27 12.07
C PRO A 57 -4.33 -1.73 12.52
N GLY A 58 -4.52 -1.98 13.81
CA GLY A 58 -4.44 -3.32 14.39
C GLY A 58 -3.04 -3.78 14.78
N ILE A 59 -2.01 -2.97 14.55
CA ILE A 59 -0.65 -3.19 15.04
C ILE A 59 -0.38 -2.22 16.17
N VAL A 60 -0.22 -2.75 17.38
CA VAL A 60 -0.04 -1.96 18.61
C VAL A 60 1.28 -2.33 19.27
N GLY A 61 1.97 -1.32 19.80
CA GLY A 61 3.21 -1.50 20.55
C GLY A 61 4.50 -1.46 19.73
N TYR A 62 4.40 -1.19 18.41
CA TYR A 62 5.56 -1.13 17.51
C TYR A 62 5.78 0.25 16.89
N GLU A 63 5.05 1.26 17.34
CA GLU A 63 5.03 2.60 16.75
C GLU A 63 6.39 3.28 16.80
N ASP A 64 7.18 3.04 17.86
CA ASP A 64 8.49 3.66 18.09
C ASP A 64 9.67 2.76 17.67
N THR A 65 9.41 1.53 17.29
CA THR A 65 10.44 0.53 17.01
C THR A 65 10.41 0.03 15.56
N VAL A 66 9.54 -0.91 15.27
CA VAL A 66 9.48 -1.60 13.98
C VAL A 66 8.87 -0.72 12.89
N ILE A 67 7.81 0.03 13.20
CA ILE A 67 7.09 0.83 12.21
C ILE A 67 7.97 1.89 11.55
N PRO A 68 8.79 2.69 12.28
CA PRO A 68 9.71 3.64 11.64
C PRO A 68 10.70 2.97 10.69
N GLN A 69 11.24 1.82 11.06
CA GLN A 69 12.16 1.07 10.22
C GLN A 69 11.48 0.52 8.96
N LEU A 70 10.25 0.01 9.11
CA LEU A 70 9.44 -0.48 8.00
C LEU A 70 9.11 0.65 7.02
N VAL A 71 8.70 1.81 7.51
CA VAL A 71 8.43 3.00 6.71
C VAL A 71 9.68 3.41 5.93
N ASN A 72 10.84 3.45 6.56
CA ASN A 72 12.10 3.79 5.90
C ASN A 72 12.46 2.77 4.81
N ALA A 73 12.28 1.49 5.06
CA ALA A 73 12.54 0.45 4.08
C ALA A 73 11.64 0.57 2.85
N VAL A 74 10.35 0.84 3.04
CA VAL A 74 9.39 1.05 1.95
C VAL A 74 9.72 2.31 1.16
N LEU A 75 10.02 3.42 1.83
CA LEU A 75 10.39 4.68 1.18
C LEU A 75 11.68 4.56 0.37
N SER A 76 12.62 3.77 0.83
CA SER A 76 13.91 3.53 0.17
C SER A 76 13.87 2.42 -0.87
N ARG A 77 12.74 1.75 -1.04
CA ARG A 77 12.55 0.59 -1.95
C ARG A 77 13.46 -0.58 -1.63
N HIS A 78 13.92 -0.69 -0.39
CA HIS A 78 14.78 -1.78 0.04
C HIS A 78 13.98 -3.05 0.33
N ASN A 79 14.62 -4.19 0.11
CA ASN A 79 14.14 -5.45 0.67
C ASN A 79 14.45 -5.47 2.16
N PHE A 80 13.61 -6.16 2.93
CA PHE A 80 13.81 -6.29 4.37
C PHE A 80 13.37 -7.68 4.85
N ILE A 81 13.86 -8.04 6.01
CA ILE A 81 13.54 -9.31 6.67
C ILE A 81 13.00 -8.97 8.06
N LEU A 82 11.86 -9.54 8.41
CA LEU A 82 11.29 -9.45 9.75
C LEU A 82 11.82 -10.62 10.58
N LEU A 83 12.68 -10.32 11.53
CA LEU A 83 13.23 -11.29 12.47
C LEU A 83 12.56 -11.14 13.84
N GLY A 84 12.34 -12.26 14.50
CA GLY A 84 11.78 -12.27 15.84
C GLY A 84 11.18 -13.63 16.21
N LEU A 85 10.77 -13.74 17.47
CA LEU A 85 10.13 -14.93 18.00
C LEU A 85 8.70 -15.11 17.48
N ARG A 86 8.15 -16.29 17.65
CA ARG A 86 6.73 -16.56 17.33
C ARG A 86 5.82 -15.64 18.15
N GLY A 87 4.73 -15.20 17.56
CA GLY A 87 3.74 -14.34 18.24
C GLY A 87 4.09 -12.84 18.25
N GLN A 88 5.14 -12.40 17.56
CA GLN A 88 5.53 -10.99 17.47
C GLN A 88 4.90 -10.23 16.29
N ALA A 89 3.73 -10.61 15.87
CA ALA A 89 2.94 -9.93 14.84
C ALA A 89 3.61 -9.81 13.44
N LYS A 90 4.65 -10.59 13.13
CA LYS A 90 5.34 -10.54 11.82
C LYS A 90 4.41 -10.72 10.64
N SER A 91 3.57 -11.76 10.66
CA SER A 91 2.59 -12.03 9.61
C SER A 91 1.52 -10.93 9.52
N ARG A 92 1.13 -10.35 10.65
CA ARG A 92 0.20 -9.23 10.69
C ARG A 92 0.79 -7.98 10.05
N ILE A 93 2.06 -7.68 10.30
CA ILE A 93 2.79 -6.59 9.67
C ILE A 93 2.87 -6.79 8.15
N LEU A 94 3.22 -7.99 7.69
CA LEU A 94 3.27 -8.30 6.26
C LEU A 94 1.90 -8.14 5.59
N ARG A 95 0.84 -8.61 6.22
CA ARG A 95 -0.54 -8.41 5.73
C ARG A 95 -0.94 -6.94 5.73
N ALA A 96 -0.52 -6.18 6.72
CA ALA A 96 -0.80 -4.74 6.79
C ALA A 96 -0.16 -3.97 5.64
N LEU A 97 0.99 -4.41 5.12
CA LEU A 97 1.61 -3.82 3.94
C LEU A 97 0.72 -3.92 2.69
N THR A 98 -0.12 -4.94 2.57
CA THR A 98 -1.05 -5.06 1.44
C THR A 98 -2.09 -3.94 1.42
N THR A 99 -2.35 -3.28 2.54
CA THR A 99 -3.25 -2.12 2.62
C THR A 99 -2.68 -0.89 1.92
N LEU A 100 -1.39 -0.88 1.62
CA LEU A 100 -0.73 0.16 0.84
C LEU A 100 -0.85 -0.06 -0.67
N LEU A 101 -1.28 -1.24 -1.11
CA LEU A 101 -1.51 -1.51 -2.52
C LEU A 101 -2.82 -0.87 -2.99
N ASP A 102 -2.90 -0.57 -4.28
CA ASP A 102 -4.13 -0.09 -4.89
C ASP A 102 -5.25 -1.12 -4.69
N PRO A 103 -6.49 -0.68 -4.41
CA PRO A 103 -7.60 -1.61 -4.14
C PRO A 103 -8.04 -2.40 -5.37
N HIS A 104 -7.73 -1.90 -6.55
CA HIS A 104 -8.09 -2.52 -7.82
C HIS A 104 -6.88 -2.64 -8.72
N CYS A 105 -6.74 -3.79 -9.36
CA CYS A 105 -5.71 -4.08 -10.34
C CYS A 105 -6.37 -4.71 -11.57
N PRO A 106 -6.34 -4.06 -12.75
CA PRO A 106 -6.91 -4.64 -13.95
C PRO A 106 -6.08 -5.82 -14.43
N TYR A 107 -6.76 -6.78 -15.03
CA TYR A 107 -6.12 -7.93 -15.67
C TYR A 107 -6.89 -8.34 -16.93
N VAL A 108 -6.22 -9.05 -17.83
CA VAL A 108 -6.85 -9.56 -19.05
C VAL A 108 -7.81 -10.70 -18.72
N ALA A 109 -9.09 -10.54 -19.06
CA ALA A 109 -10.10 -11.57 -18.84
C ALA A 109 -9.73 -12.86 -19.60
N GLY A 110 -9.87 -14.01 -18.95
CA GLY A 110 -9.52 -15.30 -19.53
C GLY A 110 -8.04 -15.67 -19.44
N SER A 111 -7.17 -14.78 -18.97
CA SER A 111 -5.76 -15.10 -18.68
C SER A 111 -5.66 -15.93 -17.40
N GLU A 112 -5.01 -17.08 -17.46
CA GLU A 112 -4.75 -17.92 -16.28
C GLU A 112 -3.80 -17.24 -15.28
N LEU A 113 -2.85 -16.45 -15.77
CA LEU A 113 -1.87 -15.73 -14.97
C LEU A 113 -2.33 -14.34 -14.56
N ARG A 114 -3.52 -13.93 -14.96
CA ARG A 114 -4.06 -12.59 -14.72
C ARG A 114 -3.12 -11.50 -15.21
N ASP A 115 -2.70 -11.63 -16.48
CA ASP A 115 -1.76 -10.70 -17.09
C ASP A 115 -2.28 -9.26 -17.07
N ASN A 116 -1.34 -8.33 -16.93
CA ASN A 116 -1.61 -6.90 -17.02
C ASN A 116 -2.01 -6.52 -18.45
N PRO A 117 -3.09 -5.75 -18.68
CA PRO A 117 -3.54 -5.37 -20.01
C PRO A 117 -2.61 -4.43 -20.77
#